data_23d9d604beb5697fdccace0eef7ba73b
#
_entry.id   23d9d604beb5697fdccace0eef7ba73b
#
_cell.length_a   1.000
_cell.length_b   1.000
_cell.length_c   1.000
_cell.angle_alpha   90.00
_cell.angle_beta   90.00
_cell.angle_gamma   90.00
#
_symmetry.space_group_name_H-M   'P 1'
#
loop_
_entity.id
_entity.type
_entity.pdbx_description
1 polymer ?
#
loop_
_entity_poly.entity_id
_entity_poly.type
_entity_poly.pdbx_seq_one_letter_code
_entity_poly.pdbx_strand_id
1 'polypeptide(L)'
;MFFVRIPAEPPEMDELAASLWEAGTVGIVEGEGFLDAYFATEEAAAKFGVPQQAPGTDWVRSTEEAWPPLLVGEKFFVVAPWRTEATPPGRFRLEINPGMQCGTGQHPCTQLCLKAMEKIIRPGDAVLDVGTGSGILSLAAKLLGAGKVIACDIDPEAAPQTVNAVPFFIGSVDAVRDGAFDVVVANISKAVIEDLHEEFVRVARRRILSGFQDANGDWTCVVE
;
A
#
# COMPACT_ATOMS: atom_id res chain seq x y z
N MET A 1 -22.64 -6.76 15.85
CA MET A 1 -22.71 -6.64 14.39
C MET A 1 -23.63 -7.73 13.87
N PHE A 2 -24.43 -7.44 12.87
CA PHE A 2 -25.38 -8.36 12.26
C PHE A 2 -25.14 -8.43 10.77
N PHE A 3 -25.42 -9.55 10.15
CA PHE A 3 -25.32 -9.66 8.69
C PHE A 3 -26.58 -10.31 8.11
N VAL A 4 -26.80 -10.04 6.85
CA VAL A 4 -27.84 -10.67 6.05
C VAL A 4 -27.20 -11.24 4.80
N ARG A 5 -27.50 -12.51 4.52
CA ARG A 5 -27.11 -13.13 3.26
C ARG A 5 -28.19 -12.90 2.22
N ILE A 6 -27.81 -12.26 1.12
CA ILE A 6 -28.72 -11.90 0.03
C ILE A 6 -28.26 -12.67 -1.21
N PRO A 7 -29.07 -13.60 -1.74
CA PRO A 7 -28.76 -14.26 -3.00
C PRO A 7 -28.68 -13.24 -4.12
N ALA A 8 -27.63 -13.30 -4.92
CA ALA A 8 -27.42 -12.44 -6.08
C ALA A 8 -26.54 -13.15 -7.11
N GLU A 9 -26.89 -13.03 -8.38
CA GLU A 9 -26.06 -13.51 -9.48
C GLU A 9 -25.07 -12.41 -9.93
N PRO A 10 -23.93 -12.77 -10.53
CA PRO A 10 -22.87 -11.80 -10.86
C PRO A 10 -23.32 -10.51 -11.55
N PRO A 11 -24.27 -10.52 -12.51
CA PRO A 11 -24.72 -9.27 -13.15
C PRO A 11 -25.47 -8.31 -12.21
N GLU A 12 -26.04 -8.83 -11.11
CA GLU A 12 -26.85 -8.06 -10.16
C GLU A 12 -26.07 -7.63 -8.92
N MET A 13 -24.88 -8.24 -8.69
CA MET A 13 -24.10 -8.02 -7.47
C MET A 13 -23.62 -6.58 -7.32
N ASP A 14 -23.17 -5.95 -8.39
CA ASP A 14 -22.65 -4.57 -8.36
C ASP A 14 -23.75 -3.57 -8.01
N GLU A 15 -24.94 -3.70 -8.61
CA GLU A 15 -26.08 -2.82 -8.35
C GLU A 15 -26.62 -3.01 -6.92
N LEU A 16 -26.70 -4.27 -6.49
CA LEU A 16 -27.10 -4.61 -5.13
C LEU A 16 -26.09 -4.10 -4.10
N ALA A 17 -24.80 -4.28 -4.34
CA ALA A 17 -23.76 -3.77 -3.46
C ALA A 17 -23.82 -2.23 -3.32
N ALA A 18 -24.01 -1.51 -4.44
CA ALA A 18 -24.18 -0.07 -4.40
C ALA A 18 -25.37 0.36 -3.53
N SER A 19 -26.53 -0.31 -3.69
CA SER A 19 -27.72 -0.02 -2.90
C SER A 19 -27.56 -0.33 -1.40
N LEU A 20 -26.79 -1.37 -1.08
CA LEU A 20 -26.45 -1.73 0.30
C LEU A 20 -25.54 -0.70 0.95
N TRP A 21 -24.58 -0.16 0.20
CA TRP A 21 -23.72 0.93 0.69
C TRP A 21 -24.54 2.21 0.96
N GLU A 22 -25.44 2.58 0.08
CA GLU A 22 -26.36 3.71 0.29
C GLU A 22 -27.25 3.51 1.53
N ALA A 23 -27.60 2.27 1.83
CA ALA A 23 -28.42 1.92 2.99
C ALA A 23 -27.62 1.86 4.32
N GLY A 24 -26.32 2.11 4.30
CA GLY A 24 -25.47 2.20 5.48
C GLY A 24 -24.91 0.86 5.96
N THR A 25 -24.66 -0.08 5.06
CA THR A 25 -23.87 -1.26 5.40
C THR A 25 -22.45 -0.85 5.86
N VAL A 26 -21.88 -1.60 6.78
CA VAL A 26 -20.51 -1.38 7.28
C VAL A 26 -19.48 -2.30 6.60
N GLY A 27 -19.95 -3.22 5.75
CA GLY A 27 -19.12 -4.12 4.99
C GLY A 27 -19.95 -5.06 4.14
N ILE A 28 -19.40 -5.49 3.00
CA ILE A 28 -20.00 -6.50 2.13
C ILE A 28 -18.94 -7.56 1.85
N VAL A 29 -19.34 -8.82 1.91
CA VAL A 29 -18.53 -9.97 1.50
C VAL A 29 -19.24 -10.65 0.35
N GLU A 30 -18.56 -10.74 -0.78
CA GLU A 30 -19.06 -11.45 -1.95
C GLU A 30 -18.75 -12.94 -1.83
N GLY A 31 -19.76 -13.75 -2.07
CA GLY A 31 -19.65 -15.20 -2.17
C GLY A 31 -20.19 -15.70 -3.51
N GLU A 32 -20.05 -16.98 -3.74
CA GLU A 32 -20.54 -17.59 -4.97
C GLU A 32 -22.08 -17.66 -4.93
N GLY A 33 -22.75 -16.75 -5.68
CA GLY A 33 -24.20 -16.64 -5.73
C GLY A 33 -24.86 -15.87 -4.57
N PHE A 34 -24.09 -15.08 -3.79
CA PHE A 34 -24.67 -14.27 -2.71
C PHE A 34 -23.76 -13.11 -2.30
N LEU A 35 -24.38 -12.13 -1.62
CA LEU A 35 -23.69 -11.08 -0.85
C LEU A 35 -24.03 -11.22 0.63
N ASP A 36 -23.05 -11.20 1.51
CA ASP A 36 -23.22 -11.02 2.95
C ASP A 36 -23.01 -9.54 3.30
N ALA A 37 -24.12 -8.85 3.60
CA ALA A 37 -24.11 -7.44 3.97
C ALA A 37 -24.11 -7.28 5.50
N TYR A 38 -23.14 -6.55 6.03
CA TYR A 38 -22.94 -6.35 7.47
C TYR A 38 -23.46 -5.00 7.92
N PHE A 39 -24.15 -4.98 9.07
CA PHE A 39 -24.76 -3.79 9.66
C PHE A 39 -24.40 -3.66 11.14
N ALA A 40 -24.31 -2.42 11.60
CA ALA A 40 -24.01 -2.15 13.00
C ALA A 40 -25.12 -2.62 13.95
N THR A 41 -26.39 -2.55 13.51
CA THR A 41 -27.57 -2.89 14.31
C THR A 41 -28.43 -3.96 13.63
N GLU A 42 -29.18 -4.70 14.44
CA GLU A 42 -30.15 -5.70 13.96
C GLU A 42 -31.27 -5.08 13.12
N GLU A 43 -31.76 -3.90 13.54
CA GLU A 43 -32.81 -3.17 12.86
C GLU A 43 -32.41 -2.73 11.44
N ALA A 44 -31.15 -2.33 11.26
CA ALA A 44 -30.64 -1.98 9.94
C ALA A 44 -30.56 -3.20 9.03
N ALA A 45 -30.05 -4.33 9.54
CA ALA A 45 -29.96 -5.58 8.81
C ALA A 45 -31.35 -6.15 8.44
N ALA A 46 -32.34 -6.05 9.35
CA ALA A 46 -33.69 -6.58 9.15
C ALA A 46 -34.45 -6.01 7.93
N LYS A 47 -33.99 -4.87 7.41
CA LYS A 47 -34.56 -4.26 6.19
C LYS A 47 -34.27 -5.06 4.92
N PHE A 48 -33.25 -5.90 4.95
CA PHE A 48 -32.74 -6.62 3.76
C PHE A 48 -32.90 -8.13 3.86
N GLY A 49 -33.38 -8.64 4.99
CA GLY A 49 -33.62 -10.07 5.19
C GLY A 49 -33.67 -10.46 6.66
N VAL A 50 -33.47 -11.74 6.93
CA VAL A 50 -33.38 -12.24 8.31
C VAL A 50 -32.01 -11.97 8.89
N PRO A 51 -31.89 -11.09 9.90
CA PRO A 51 -30.59 -10.79 10.49
C PRO A 51 -30.00 -12.02 11.18
N GLN A 52 -28.74 -12.26 10.93
CA GLN A 52 -27.94 -13.23 11.67
C GLN A 52 -26.93 -12.47 12.47
N GLN A 53 -26.70 -12.88 13.70
CA GLN A 53 -25.60 -12.34 14.46
C GLN A 53 -24.31 -12.73 13.75
N ALA A 54 -23.53 -11.74 13.35
CA ALA A 54 -22.23 -12.02 12.73
C ALA A 54 -21.47 -12.95 13.70
N PRO A 55 -20.96 -14.08 13.23
CA PRO A 55 -20.11 -14.90 14.08
C PRO A 55 -19.12 -13.94 14.71
N GLY A 56 -18.85 -14.10 16.00
CA GLY A 56 -17.89 -13.28 16.71
C GLY A 56 -16.48 -13.49 16.15
N THR A 57 -16.37 -13.20 14.87
CA THR A 57 -15.11 -13.09 14.18
C THR A 57 -14.50 -11.86 14.77
N ASP A 58 -13.52 -12.05 15.58
CA ASP A 58 -12.65 -10.99 16.06
C ASP A 58 -11.94 -10.44 14.82
N TRP A 59 -12.60 -9.47 14.15
CA TRP A 59 -12.08 -8.85 12.92
C TRP A 59 -10.71 -8.25 13.18
N VAL A 60 -10.46 -7.80 14.40
CA VAL A 60 -9.17 -7.33 14.85
C VAL A 60 -8.17 -8.47 14.75
N ARG A 61 -8.50 -9.62 15.35
CA ARG A 61 -7.65 -10.80 15.32
C ARG A 61 -7.48 -11.37 13.90
N SER A 62 -8.54 -11.44 13.10
CA SER A 62 -8.46 -11.87 11.70
C SER A 62 -7.57 -10.95 10.88
N THR A 63 -7.67 -9.63 11.09
CA THR A 63 -6.80 -8.65 10.43
C THR A 63 -5.37 -8.81 10.92
N GLU A 64 -5.17 -8.96 12.21
CA GLU A 64 -3.84 -9.19 12.79
C GLU A 64 -3.19 -10.47 12.23
N GLU A 65 -3.93 -11.57 12.14
CA GLU A 65 -3.45 -12.84 11.58
C GLU A 65 -3.15 -12.74 10.08
N ALA A 66 -3.91 -11.95 9.32
CA ALA A 66 -3.70 -11.73 7.88
C ALA A 66 -2.41 -10.97 7.54
N TRP A 67 -1.80 -10.29 8.53
CA TRP A 67 -0.60 -9.47 8.34
C TRP A 67 0.58 -9.98 9.18
N PRO A 68 1.14 -11.17 8.86
CA PRO A 68 2.30 -11.68 9.56
C PRO A 68 3.54 -10.81 9.27
N PRO A 69 4.49 -10.74 10.20
CA PRO A 69 5.77 -10.11 9.94
C PRO A 69 6.48 -10.70 8.74
N LEU A 70 7.13 -9.85 7.96
CA LEU A 70 7.79 -10.23 6.72
C LEU A 70 9.26 -9.82 6.73
N LEU A 71 10.16 -10.77 6.40
CA LEU A 71 11.57 -10.48 6.14
C LEU A 71 11.75 -10.13 4.67
N VAL A 72 12.21 -8.92 4.37
CA VAL A 72 12.48 -8.47 3.01
C VAL A 72 13.95 -8.12 2.87
N GLY A 73 14.58 -8.69 1.85
CA GLY A 73 16.01 -8.53 1.66
C GLY A 73 16.83 -8.98 2.88
N GLU A 74 17.96 -8.34 3.08
CA GLU A 74 18.85 -8.60 4.22
C GLU A 74 18.60 -7.64 5.39
N LYS A 75 18.01 -6.45 5.12
CA LYS A 75 17.93 -5.37 6.11
C LYS A 75 16.55 -5.10 6.68
N PHE A 76 15.46 -5.50 6.05
CA PHE A 76 14.14 -5.10 6.51
C PHE A 76 13.37 -6.22 7.22
N PHE A 77 12.70 -5.81 8.30
CA PHE A 77 11.68 -6.55 9.01
C PHE A 77 10.39 -5.72 8.96
N VAL A 78 9.51 -6.05 8.02
CA VAL A 78 8.26 -5.32 7.76
C VAL A 78 7.17 -5.86 8.65
N VAL A 79 6.52 -4.99 9.40
CA VAL A 79 5.49 -5.34 10.39
C VAL A 79 4.35 -4.34 10.40
N ALA A 80 3.17 -4.81 10.80
CA ALA A 80 2.06 -3.93 11.13
C ALA A 80 2.24 -3.31 12.54
N PRO A 81 1.63 -2.15 12.85
CA PRO A 81 1.83 -1.43 14.12
C PRO A 81 1.45 -2.22 15.36
N TRP A 82 0.51 -3.16 15.27
CA TRP A 82 0.07 -3.99 16.39
C TRP A 82 0.96 -5.20 16.66
N ARG A 83 1.98 -5.43 15.80
CA ARG A 83 2.89 -6.58 15.96
C ARG A 83 3.96 -6.27 17.01
N THR A 84 4.12 -7.18 17.97
CA THR A 84 5.03 -7.03 19.11
C THR A 84 6.29 -7.88 19.00
N GLU A 85 6.46 -8.64 17.94
CA GLU A 85 7.63 -9.47 17.73
C GLU A 85 8.91 -8.64 17.74
N ALA A 86 9.93 -9.17 18.39
CA ALA A 86 11.24 -8.52 18.42
C ALA A 86 11.86 -8.44 17.02
N THR A 87 12.42 -7.30 16.70
CA THR A 87 13.15 -7.13 15.45
C THR A 87 14.39 -8.04 15.42
N PRO A 88 14.55 -8.90 14.41
CA PRO A 88 15.73 -9.75 14.31
C PRO A 88 17.03 -8.95 14.28
N PRO A 89 18.11 -9.45 14.90
CA PRO A 89 19.39 -8.76 14.93
C PRO A 89 19.87 -8.34 13.51
N GLY A 90 20.37 -7.11 13.40
CA GLY A 90 20.90 -6.56 12.15
C GLY A 90 19.86 -6.07 11.16
N ARG A 91 18.56 -6.15 11.50
CA ARG A 91 17.48 -5.65 10.64
C ARG A 91 16.88 -4.35 11.15
N PHE A 92 16.38 -3.55 10.23
CA PHE A 92 15.55 -2.38 10.51
C PHE A 92 14.09 -2.80 10.62
N ARG A 93 13.41 -2.37 11.69
CA ARG A 93 11.96 -2.50 11.82
C ARG A 93 11.29 -1.45 10.93
N LEU A 94 10.57 -1.91 9.93
CA LEU A 94 9.79 -1.10 9.00
C LEU A 94 8.31 -1.29 9.33
N GLU A 95 7.76 -0.35 10.09
CA GLU A 95 6.39 -0.43 10.58
C GLU A 95 5.46 0.28 9.62
N ILE A 96 4.50 -0.46 9.05
CA ILE A 96 3.53 0.05 8.08
C ILE A 96 2.13 -0.39 8.48
N ASN A 97 1.21 0.57 8.54
CA ASN A 97 -0.20 0.27 8.72
C ASN A 97 -0.78 -0.24 7.39
N PRO A 98 -1.26 -1.49 7.32
CA PRO A 98 -1.92 -2.03 6.14
C PRO A 98 -3.34 -1.44 6.01
N GLY A 99 -3.43 -0.15 5.72
CA GLY A 99 -4.67 0.54 5.42
C GLY A 99 -5.14 0.29 3.97
N MET A 100 -6.03 1.14 3.47
CA MET A 100 -6.54 1.07 2.09
C MET A 100 -5.52 1.51 1.02
N GLN A 101 -4.38 2.07 1.43
CA GLN A 101 -3.33 2.55 0.53
C GLN A 101 -2.45 1.41 0.01
N CYS A 102 -2.02 1.52 -1.24
CA CYS A 102 -1.06 0.59 -1.83
C CYS A 102 0.29 0.65 -1.11
N GLY A 103 1.03 -0.48 -1.09
CA GLY A 103 2.40 -0.48 -0.55
C GLY A 103 2.52 -1.02 0.87
N THR A 104 1.79 -2.07 1.22
CA THR A 104 1.84 -2.72 2.55
C THR A 104 3.09 -3.59 2.78
N GLY A 105 3.96 -3.72 1.79
CA GLY A 105 5.16 -4.56 1.84
C GLY A 105 4.95 -6.01 1.40
N GLN A 106 3.73 -6.51 1.33
CA GLN A 106 3.46 -7.89 0.90
C GLN A 106 3.55 -8.05 -0.62
N HIS A 107 3.24 -7.00 -1.39
CA HIS A 107 3.28 -7.06 -2.84
C HIS A 107 4.71 -7.27 -3.36
N PRO A 108 4.94 -8.17 -4.33
CA PRO A 108 6.27 -8.48 -4.86
C PRO A 108 7.04 -7.24 -5.34
N CYS A 109 6.39 -6.29 -6.02
CA CYS A 109 7.05 -5.05 -6.46
C CYS A 109 7.62 -4.24 -5.31
N THR A 110 6.89 -4.10 -4.20
CA THR A 110 7.38 -3.41 -3.01
C THR A 110 8.61 -4.10 -2.43
N GLN A 111 8.59 -5.44 -2.37
CA GLN A 111 9.74 -6.21 -1.90
C GLN A 111 10.95 -6.07 -2.82
N LEU A 112 10.73 -6.04 -4.14
CA LEU A 112 11.79 -5.80 -5.11
C LEU A 112 12.41 -4.42 -4.95
N CYS A 113 11.60 -3.37 -4.79
CA CYS A 113 12.09 -2.03 -4.49
C CYS A 113 12.92 -2.01 -3.21
N LEU A 114 12.44 -2.58 -2.11
CA LEU A 114 13.17 -2.63 -0.84
C LEU A 114 14.54 -3.32 -0.98
N LYS A 115 14.59 -4.46 -1.70
CA LYS A 115 15.83 -5.17 -1.98
C LYS A 115 16.80 -4.37 -2.88
N ALA A 116 16.28 -3.62 -3.85
CA ALA A 116 17.08 -2.73 -4.69
C ALA A 116 17.63 -1.55 -3.88
N MET A 117 16.79 -0.95 -3.03
CA MET A 117 17.17 0.16 -2.16
C MET A 117 18.33 -0.19 -1.22
N GLU A 118 18.36 -1.41 -0.67
CA GLU A 118 19.48 -1.90 0.17
C GLU A 118 20.85 -1.80 -0.53
N LYS A 119 20.85 -1.94 -1.85
CA LYS A 119 22.09 -1.93 -2.66
C LYS A 119 22.42 -0.56 -3.22
N ILE A 120 21.42 0.27 -3.47
CA ILE A 120 21.55 1.52 -4.23
C ILE A 120 21.66 2.74 -3.32
N ILE A 121 20.86 2.80 -2.24
CA ILE A 121 20.87 3.97 -1.35
C ILE A 121 22.12 3.97 -0.49
N ARG A 122 22.77 5.13 -0.45
CA ARG A 122 23.98 5.40 0.35
C ARG A 122 23.63 6.37 1.47
N PRO A 123 24.33 6.29 2.61
CA PRO A 123 24.18 7.29 3.66
C PRO A 123 24.43 8.71 3.12
N GLY A 124 23.51 9.62 3.44
CA GLY A 124 23.56 11.00 2.99
C GLY A 124 22.86 11.30 1.66
N ASP A 125 22.44 10.30 0.88
CA ASP A 125 21.71 10.51 -0.37
C ASP A 125 20.43 11.33 -0.17
N ALA A 126 20.11 12.15 -1.17
CA ALA A 126 18.79 12.75 -1.32
C ALA A 126 17.90 11.82 -2.15
N VAL A 127 16.77 11.39 -1.57
CA VAL A 127 15.85 10.42 -2.17
C VAL A 127 14.49 11.05 -2.40
N LEU A 128 13.93 10.87 -3.60
CA LEU A 128 12.55 11.20 -3.94
C LEU A 128 11.76 9.90 -4.10
N ASP A 129 10.65 9.78 -3.37
CA ASP A 129 9.69 8.69 -3.47
C ASP A 129 8.45 9.16 -4.22
N VAL A 130 8.24 8.65 -5.44
CA VAL A 130 7.17 9.08 -6.35
C VAL A 130 6.06 8.03 -6.38
N GLY A 131 4.83 8.47 -6.09
CA GLY A 131 3.71 7.56 -5.87
C GLY A 131 3.90 6.81 -4.54
N THR A 132 4.12 7.57 -3.48
CA THR A 132 4.57 7.03 -2.19
C THR A 132 3.57 6.11 -1.50
N GLY A 133 2.25 6.29 -1.76
CA GLY A 133 1.17 5.50 -1.16
C GLY A 133 1.28 5.44 0.36
N SER A 134 1.57 4.26 0.91
CA SER A 134 1.75 4.04 2.36
C SER A 134 2.99 4.71 2.96
N GLY A 135 3.92 5.22 2.15
CA GLY A 135 5.19 5.77 2.60
C GLY A 135 6.27 4.73 2.93
N ILE A 136 6.06 3.46 2.62
CA ILE A 136 6.99 2.37 2.98
C ILE A 136 8.38 2.58 2.40
N LEU A 137 8.49 3.03 1.14
CA LEU A 137 9.78 3.26 0.47
C LEU A 137 10.48 4.48 1.05
N SER A 138 9.72 5.53 1.37
CA SER A 138 10.23 6.71 2.08
C SER A 138 10.83 6.35 3.45
N LEU A 139 10.13 5.56 4.25
CA LEU A 139 10.60 5.08 5.54
C LEU A 139 11.85 4.20 5.40
N ALA A 140 11.86 3.30 4.41
CA ALA A 140 13.00 2.46 4.11
C ALA A 140 14.25 3.29 3.74
N ALA A 141 14.08 4.34 2.92
CA ALA A 141 15.18 5.25 2.56
C ALA A 141 15.78 5.91 3.80
N LYS A 142 14.95 6.38 4.75
CA LYS A 142 15.43 6.94 6.02
C LYS A 142 16.23 5.93 6.83
N LEU A 143 15.70 4.72 6.98
CA LEU A 143 16.37 3.65 7.74
C LEU A 143 17.70 3.22 7.10
N LEU A 144 17.84 3.35 5.79
CA LEU A 144 19.10 3.11 5.07
C LEU A 144 20.10 4.27 5.19
N GLY A 145 19.73 5.37 5.85
CA GLY A 145 20.62 6.50 6.14
C GLY A 145 20.57 7.60 5.09
N ALA A 146 19.53 7.68 4.26
CA ALA A 146 19.34 8.82 3.37
C ALA A 146 19.35 10.14 4.17
N GLY A 147 20.10 11.12 3.70
CA GLY A 147 20.24 12.42 4.37
C GLY A 147 19.02 13.33 4.16
N LYS A 148 18.30 13.11 3.06
CA LYS A 148 17.08 13.81 2.70
C LYS A 148 16.12 12.82 2.04
N VAL A 149 14.87 12.77 2.49
CA VAL A 149 13.81 12.02 1.82
C VAL A 149 12.62 12.96 1.64
N ILE A 150 12.10 13.01 0.43
CA ILE A 150 10.85 13.71 0.10
C ILE A 150 9.96 12.71 -0.62
N ALA A 151 8.68 12.73 -0.29
CA ALA A 151 7.66 11.93 -0.93
C ALA A 151 6.69 12.79 -1.74
N CYS A 152 6.14 12.23 -2.80
CA CYS A 152 5.00 12.83 -3.50
C CYS A 152 4.02 11.76 -3.96
N ASP A 153 2.78 12.17 -4.07
CA ASP A 153 1.70 11.39 -4.65
C ASP A 153 0.70 12.33 -5.31
N ILE A 154 0.01 11.85 -6.34
CA ILE A 154 -1.10 12.59 -6.95
C ILE A 154 -2.38 12.46 -6.11
N ASP A 155 -2.45 11.42 -5.27
CA ASP A 155 -3.55 11.18 -4.35
C ASP A 155 -3.29 11.89 -3.02
N PRO A 156 -4.12 12.87 -2.64
CA PRO A 156 -3.99 13.55 -1.35
C PRO A 156 -4.20 12.61 -0.15
N GLU A 157 -4.85 11.47 -0.32
CA GLU A 157 -5.07 10.49 0.75
C GLU A 157 -3.79 9.74 1.14
N ALA A 158 -2.74 9.78 0.34
CA ALA A 158 -1.42 9.28 0.71
C ALA A 158 -0.75 10.13 1.80
N ALA A 159 -1.11 11.42 1.91
CA ALA A 159 -0.50 12.36 2.84
C ALA A 159 -0.56 11.94 4.33
N PRO A 160 -1.69 11.50 4.91
CA PRO A 160 -1.80 11.21 6.34
C PRO A 160 -0.82 10.14 6.84
N GLN A 161 -0.46 9.19 5.99
CA GLN A 161 0.45 8.11 6.36
C GLN A 161 1.92 8.51 6.23
N THR A 162 2.23 9.37 5.29
CA THR A 162 3.61 9.73 4.90
C THR A 162 4.11 10.99 5.58
N VAL A 163 3.27 12.01 5.80
CA VAL A 163 3.70 13.33 6.29
C VAL A 163 4.37 13.31 7.67
N ASN A 164 4.01 12.37 8.52
CA ASN A 164 4.63 12.20 9.84
C ASN A 164 6.04 11.61 9.76
N ALA A 165 6.39 11.03 8.63
CA ALA A 165 7.67 10.37 8.43
C ALA A 165 8.65 11.24 7.61
N VAL A 166 8.17 11.85 6.52
CA VAL A 166 8.99 12.65 5.59
C VAL A 166 8.19 13.84 5.06
N PRO A 167 8.85 14.93 4.60
CA PRO A 167 8.19 15.98 3.83
C PRO A 167 7.46 15.40 2.61
N PHE A 168 6.23 15.86 2.41
CA PHE A 168 5.34 15.36 1.37
C PHE A 168 4.75 16.54 0.56
N PHE A 169 4.52 16.33 -0.73
CA PHE A 169 3.72 17.24 -1.55
C PHE A 169 2.78 16.47 -2.48
N ILE A 170 1.63 17.07 -2.78
CA ILE A 170 0.69 16.53 -3.78
C ILE A 170 1.20 16.93 -5.16
N GLY A 171 1.46 15.95 -6.01
CA GLY A 171 2.03 16.14 -7.34
C GLY A 171 2.90 14.97 -7.78
N SER A 172 3.70 15.20 -8.80
CA SER A 172 4.57 14.16 -9.37
C SER A 172 5.99 14.72 -9.64
N VAL A 173 6.83 13.89 -10.24
CA VAL A 173 8.25 14.18 -10.51
C VAL A 173 8.47 15.40 -11.42
N ASP A 174 7.51 15.74 -12.26
CA ASP A 174 7.53 16.91 -13.16
C ASP A 174 7.59 18.25 -12.40
N ALA A 175 7.07 18.30 -11.17
CA ALA A 175 7.16 19.47 -10.30
C ALA A 175 8.53 19.67 -9.66
N VAL A 176 9.48 18.76 -9.89
CA VAL A 176 10.80 18.75 -9.24
C VAL A 176 11.86 19.32 -10.20
N ARG A 177 12.75 20.16 -9.66
CA ARG A 177 13.85 20.74 -10.45
C ARG A 177 14.91 19.69 -10.84
N ASP A 178 15.65 19.98 -11.90
CA ASP A 178 16.75 19.13 -12.41
C ASP A 178 17.80 18.84 -11.35
N GLY A 179 18.24 17.57 -11.30
CA GLY A 179 19.32 17.11 -10.45
C GLY A 179 19.12 17.34 -8.96
N ALA A 180 17.87 17.45 -8.50
CA ALA A 180 17.56 17.78 -7.10
C ALA A 180 17.76 16.60 -6.14
N PHE A 181 17.87 15.38 -6.68
CA PHE A 181 17.98 14.15 -5.91
C PHE A 181 19.10 13.24 -6.44
N ASP A 182 19.63 12.41 -5.57
CA ASP A 182 20.59 11.36 -5.93
C ASP A 182 19.90 10.10 -6.43
N VAL A 183 18.72 9.79 -5.85
CA VAL A 183 17.92 8.60 -6.16
C VAL A 183 16.44 8.99 -6.29
N VAL A 184 15.79 8.51 -7.33
CA VAL A 184 14.32 8.41 -7.40
C VAL A 184 13.93 6.96 -7.19
N VAL A 185 12.89 6.74 -6.37
CA VAL A 185 12.22 5.45 -6.22
C VAL A 185 10.76 5.64 -6.64
N ALA A 186 10.26 4.75 -7.51
CA ALA A 186 8.86 4.75 -7.94
C ALA A 186 8.35 3.31 -8.08
N ASN A 187 7.27 3.00 -7.36
CA ASN A 187 6.57 1.72 -7.45
C ASN A 187 5.14 1.97 -7.95
N ILE A 188 5.01 2.29 -9.22
CA ILE A 188 3.79 2.75 -9.88
C ILE A 188 3.56 1.99 -11.20
N SER A 189 2.45 2.23 -11.89
CA SER A 189 2.13 1.51 -13.13
C SER A 189 3.15 1.76 -14.24
N LYS A 190 3.37 0.74 -15.09
CA LYS A 190 4.31 0.80 -16.22
C LYS A 190 4.06 1.98 -17.14
N ALA A 191 2.79 2.22 -17.50
CA ALA A 191 2.43 3.32 -18.38
C ALA A 191 2.88 4.68 -17.83
N VAL A 192 2.68 4.92 -16.54
CA VAL A 192 3.12 6.16 -15.89
C VAL A 192 4.65 6.26 -15.83
N ILE A 193 5.35 5.13 -15.61
CA ILE A 193 6.82 5.12 -15.64
C ILE A 193 7.34 5.48 -17.04
N GLU A 194 6.74 4.92 -18.08
CA GLU A 194 7.12 5.21 -19.47
C GLU A 194 6.86 6.68 -19.83
N ASP A 195 5.71 7.22 -19.43
CA ASP A 195 5.34 8.62 -19.68
C ASP A 195 6.25 9.62 -18.92
N LEU A 196 6.71 9.27 -17.73
CA LEU A 196 7.53 10.12 -16.87
C LEU A 196 9.03 9.80 -16.93
N HIS A 197 9.47 8.91 -17.80
CA HIS A 197 10.85 8.42 -17.83
C HIS A 197 11.89 9.55 -17.96
N GLU A 198 11.67 10.50 -18.85
CA GLU A 198 12.58 11.65 -19.06
C GLU A 198 12.66 12.53 -17.80
N GLU A 199 11.54 12.69 -17.08
CA GLU A 199 11.48 13.42 -15.82
C GLU A 199 12.29 12.70 -14.72
N PHE A 200 12.18 11.38 -14.62
CA PHE A 200 13.02 10.62 -13.68
C PHE A 200 14.51 10.77 -13.98
N VAL A 201 14.90 10.73 -15.26
CA VAL A 201 16.30 10.94 -15.71
C VAL A 201 16.77 12.35 -15.39
N ARG A 202 15.93 13.36 -15.61
CA ARG A 202 16.25 14.77 -15.34
C ARG A 202 16.48 15.05 -13.86
N VAL A 203 15.65 14.42 -12.99
CA VAL A 203 15.60 14.72 -11.55
C VAL A 203 16.70 14.01 -10.76
N ALA A 204 17.08 12.78 -11.14
CA ALA A 204 18.02 11.97 -10.35
C ALA A 204 19.00 11.17 -11.20
N ARG A 205 20.17 10.90 -10.62
CA ARG A 205 21.23 10.10 -11.27
C ARG A 205 20.97 8.59 -11.21
N ARG A 206 20.29 8.12 -10.19
CA ARG A 206 19.95 6.71 -9.96
C ARG A 206 18.45 6.56 -9.81
N ARG A 207 17.90 5.50 -10.36
CA ARG A 207 16.47 5.25 -10.37
C ARG A 207 16.17 3.81 -9.99
N ILE A 208 15.14 3.61 -9.20
CA ILE A 208 14.58 2.30 -8.82
C ILE A 208 13.12 2.34 -9.22
N LEU A 209 12.78 1.63 -10.29
CA LEU A 209 11.45 1.70 -10.92
C LEU A 209 10.81 0.31 -10.89
N SER A 210 9.60 0.19 -10.37
CA SER A 210 8.84 -1.05 -10.25
C SER A 210 7.33 -0.77 -10.30
N GLY A 211 6.50 -1.82 -10.16
CA GLY A 211 5.05 -1.73 -10.23
C GLY A 211 4.51 -2.33 -11.53
N PHE A 212 5.32 -3.15 -12.21
CA PHE A 212 4.98 -3.78 -13.47
C PHE A 212 5.59 -5.18 -13.61
N GLN A 213 5.06 -5.92 -14.56
CA GLN A 213 5.55 -7.25 -14.92
C GLN A 213 6.40 -7.17 -16.20
N ASP A 214 7.35 -8.08 -16.34
CA ASP A 214 8.11 -8.28 -17.56
C ASP A 214 7.31 -9.05 -18.63
N ALA A 215 7.95 -9.38 -19.73
CA ALA A 215 7.31 -10.11 -20.83
C ALA A 215 6.88 -11.54 -20.46
N ASN A 216 7.39 -12.11 -19.39
CA ASN A 216 7.05 -13.44 -18.89
C ASN A 216 5.93 -13.39 -17.84
N GLY A 217 5.47 -12.20 -17.45
CA GLY A 217 4.49 -12.00 -16.39
C GLY A 217 5.10 -11.97 -14.98
N ASP A 218 6.43 -11.93 -14.85
CA ASP A 218 7.10 -11.83 -13.57
C ASP A 218 7.20 -10.37 -13.10
N TRP A 219 6.91 -10.13 -11.81
CA TRP A 219 7.10 -8.81 -11.22
C TRP A 219 8.56 -8.40 -11.26
N THR A 220 8.83 -7.18 -11.69
CA THR A 220 10.19 -6.70 -11.93
C THR A 220 10.48 -5.35 -11.29
N CYS A 221 11.77 -5.07 -11.13
CA CYS A 221 12.30 -3.80 -10.66
C CYS A 221 13.54 -3.48 -11.50
N VAL A 222 13.51 -2.34 -12.17
CA VAL A 222 14.61 -1.81 -12.98
C VAL A 222 15.43 -0.85 -12.13
N VAL A 223 16.75 -0.99 -12.20
CA VAL A 223 17.71 -0.09 -11.56
C VAL A 223 18.57 0.52 -12.66
N GLU A 224 18.60 1.84 -12.71
CA GLU A 224 19.35 2.63 -13.71
C GLU A 224 20.30 3.65 -13.05
#